data_6fa72208e7cb27f31a2613387d165cff
#
_entry.id   6fa72208e7cb27f31a2613387d165cff
#
_cell.length_a   1.000
_cell.length_b   1.000
_cell.length_c   1.000
_cell.angle_alpha   90.00
_cell.angle_beta   90.00
_cell.angle_gamma   90.00
#
_symmetry.space_group_name_H-M   'P 1'
#
loop_
_entity.id
_entity.type
_entity.pdbx_description
1 polymer ?
#
loop_
_entity_poly.entity_id
_entity_poly.type
_entity_poly.pdbx_seq_one_letter_code
_entity_poly.pdbx_strand_id
1 'polypeptide(L)'
;MVFFNYATMQMAAKIVYYGPGLCGKTTNLHVIYGRTAPTARGEMVSLETETDRTLFFDLLPIDVGVIGGFKTRLQLYTVPGQVFYNTTRKLVLKGVDGIVFVADSQRPMLEPNKESFRNLRENLAEIGQDVGELPLVLQYNKRDLSNILTVDELNAALNPEGKLDFFEASAANGTGVFETLKGISKLTLRALRSRMSGEARRPTVFASPATPAA
;
A
#
# COMPACT_ATOMS: atom_id res chain seq x y z
N MET A 1 -2.13 7.81 -8.95
CA MET A 1 -2.67 9.12 -9.44
C MET A 1 -4.08 9.21 -8.92
N VAL A 2 -4.28 10.10 -7.97
CA VAL A 2 -5.61 10.34 -7.38
C VAL A 2 -6.56 10.80 -8.45
N PHE A 3 -7.73 10.22 -8.49
CA PHE A 3 -8.80 10.69 -9.36
C PHE A 3 -9.65 11.70 -8.60
N PHE A 4 -9.56 12.98 -8.98
CA PHE A 4 -10.44 14.03 -8.49
C PHE A 4 -11.52 14.35 -9.54
N ASN A 5 -12.76 14.20 -9.15
CA ASN A 5 -13.88 14.69 -9.94
C ASN A 5 -14.50 15.91 -9.24
N TYR A 6 -14.10 17.10 -9.70
CA TYR A 6 -14.59 18.36 -9.14
C TYR A 6 -16.07 18.61 -9.44
N ALA A 7 -16.59 18.09 -10.55
CA ALA A 7 -18.00 18.26 -10.91
C ALA A 7 -18.94 17.49 -9.96
N THR A 8 -18.49 16.30 -9.48
CA THR A 8 -19.26 15.46 -8.55
C THR A 8 -18.75 15.53 -7.12
N MET A 9 -17.73 16.34 -6.85
CA MET A 9 -17.02 16.41 -5.55
C MET A 9 -16.65 15.02 -5.01
N GLN A 10 -16.05 14.18 -5.87
CA GLN A 10 -15.60 12.84 -5.54
C GLN A 10 -14.10 12.72 -5.67
N MET A 11 -13.51 11.94 -4.76
CA MET A 11 -12.08 11.61 -4.74
C MET A 11 -11.91 10.11 -4.54
N ALA A 12 -11.01 9.50 -5.31
CA ALA A 12 -10.59 8.11 -5.10
C ALA A 12 -9.09 8.05 -4.88
N ALA A 13 -8.65 7.29 -3.86
CA ALA A 13 -7.25 7.02 -3.56
C ALA A 13 -6.97 5.52 -3.64
N LYS A 14 -5.86 5.16 -4.25
CA LYS A 14 -5.43 3.78 -4.46
C LYS A 14 -4.43 3.36 -3.40
N ILE A 15 -4.76 2.34 -2.62
CA ILE A 15 -3.89 1.71 -1.63
C ILE A 15 -3.57 0.29 -2.08
N VAL A 16 -2.30 -0.08 -2.13
CA VAL A 16 -1.84 -1.40 -2.57
C VAL A 16 -1.24 -2.17 -1.40
N TYR A 17 -1.78 -3.35 -1.14
CA TYR A 17 -1.22 -4.35 -0.23
C TYR A 17 -0.19 -5.18 -0.99
N TYR A 18 1.08 -5.01 -0.62
CA TYR A 18 2.22 -5.67 -1.23
C TYR A 18 2.90 -6.63 -0.24
N GLY A 19 3.66 -7.61 -0.71
CA GLY A 19 4.37 -8.55 0.14
C GLY A 19 4.54 -9.93 -0.53
N PRO A 20 5.30 -10.85 0.10
CA PRO A 20 5.56 -12.17 -0.46
C PRO A 20 4.30 -13.02 -0.65
N GLY A 21 4.44 -14.17 -1.28
CA GLY A 21 3.35 -15.14 -1.40
C GLY A 21 2.83 -15.59 -0.04
N LEU A 22 1.52 -15.75 0.09
CA LEU A 22 0.85 -16.29 1.28
C LEU A 22 1.05 -15.48 2.58
N CYS A 23 1.54 -14.24 2.52
CA CYS A 23 1.72 -13.39 3.71
C CYS A 23 0.41 -12.83 4.28
N GLY A 24 -0.74 -13.05 3.62
CA GLY A 24 -2.06 -12.66 4.12
C GLY A 24 -2.63 -11.36 3.54
N LYS A 25 -2.21 -10.91 2.35
CA LYS A 25 -2.76 -9.72 1.66
C LYS A 25 -4.25 -9.84 1.42
N THR A 26 -4.67 -10.88 0.72
CA THR A 26 -6.08 -11.20 0.44
C THR A 26 -6.88 -11.38 1.73
N THR A 27 -6.32 -12.06 2.73
CA THR A 27 -6.96 -12.25 4.05
C THR A 27 -7.24 -10.90 4.74
N ASN A 28 -6.33 -9.93 4.65
CA ASN A 28 -6.59 -8.57 5.14
C ASN A 28 -7.83 -7.96 4.49
N LEU A 29 -7.95 -8.03 3.15
CA LEU A 29 -9.09 -7.48 2.44
C LEU A 29 -10.39 -8.20 2.81
N HIS A 30 -10.36 -9.52 2.98
CA HIS A 30 -11.54 -10.28 3.43
C HIS A 30 -12.00 -9.86 4.83
N VAL A 31 -11.06 -9.65 5.76
CA VAL A 31 -11.39 -9.15 7.12
C VAL A 31 -12.00 -7.74 7.06
N ILE A 32 -11.39 -6.86 6.27
CA ILE A 32 -11.91 -5.51 6.08
C ILE A 32 -13.31 -5.56 5.46
N TYR A 33 -13.49 -6.36 4.41
CA TYR A 33 -14.78 -6.57 3.77
C TYR A 33 -15.82 -7.08 4.77
N GLY A 34 -15.52 -8.15 5.50
CA GLY A 34 -16.46 -8.77 6.44
C GLY A 34 -16.89 -7.86 7.60
N ARG A 35 -16.02 -6.95 8.05
CA ARG A 35 -16.26 -6.07 9.19
C ARG A 35 -16.68 -4.64 8.82
N THR A 36 -16.64 -4.26 7.55
CA THR A 36 -17.12 -2.96 7.07
C THR A 36 -18.61 -3.06 6.74
N ALA A 37 -19.40 -2.07 7.16
CA ALA A 37 -20.83 -2.04 6.87
C ALA A 37 -21.09 -2.08 5.34
N PRO A 38 -22.10 -2.80 4.85
CA PRO A 38 -22.40 -2.89 3.42
C PRO A 38 -22.60 -1.54 2.73
N THR A 39 -23.11 -0.55 3.45
CA THR A 39 -23.32 0.82 2.96
C THR A 39 -22.01 1.62 2.80
N ALA A 40 -20.92 1.17 3.43
CA ALA A 40 -19.61 1.83 3.39
C ALA A 40 -18.57 1.06 2.57
N ARG A 41 -18.98 0.02 1.83
CA ARG A 41 -18.10 -0.77 0.95
C ARG A 41 -18.77 -1.07 -0.39
N GLY A 42 -17.96 -1.25 -1.43
CA GLY A 42 -18.41 -1.86 -2.68
C GLY A 42 -18.29 -3.38 -2.67
N GLU A 43 -18.58 -3.99 -3.80
CA GLU A 43 -18.30 -5.41 -4.00
C GLU A 43 -16.80 -5.66 -4.04
N MET A 44 -16.37 -6.75 -3.42
CA MET A 44 -15.00 -7.22 -3.53
C MET A 44 -14.86 -8.03 -4.80
N VAL A 45 -13.96 -7.61 -5.68
CA VAL A 45 -13.62 -8.32 -6.91
C VAL A 45 -12.32 -9.07 -6.67
N SER A 46 -12.34 -10.38 -6.85
CA SER A 46 -11.15 -11.23 -6.76
C SER A 46 -10.99 -12.00 -8.07
N LEU A 47 -9.80 -11.94 -8.64
CA LEU A 47 -9.42 -12.69 -9.82
C LEU A 47 -8.50 -13.84 -9.38
N GLU A 48 -9.11 -14.95 -8.97
CA GLU A 48 -8.44 -16.15 -8.48
C GLU A 48 -8.39 -17.25 -9.53
N THR A 49 -7.42 -18.17 -9.39
CA THR A 49 -7.48 -19.49 -10.05
C THR A 49 -8.03 -20.54 -9.10
N GLU A 50 -8.39 -21.72 -9.67
CA GLU A 50 -8.83 -22.93 -8.96
C GLU A 50 -7.85 -23.44 -7.87
N THR A 51 -6.67 -22.81 -7.72
CA THR A 51 -5.60 -23.22 -6.80
C THR A 51 -5.37 -22.29 -5.61
N ASP A 52 -6.38 -21.59 -5.10
CA ASP A 52 -6.31 -20.70 -3.92
C ASP A 52 -5.23 -19.59 -3.97
N ARG A 53 -4.82 -19.14 -5.14
CA ARG A 53 -3.79 -18.10 -5.30
C ARG A 53 -4.27 -16.96 -6.18
N THR A 54 -4.20 -15.75 -5.66
CA THR A 54 -4.46 -14.51 -6.43
C THR A 54 -3.60 -14.49 -7.69
N LEU A 55 -4.22 -14.63 -8.87
CA LEU A 55 -3.52 -14.60 -10.16
C LEU A 55 -3.20 -13.20 -10.60
N PHE A 56 -4.14 -12.28 -10.42
CA PHE A 56 -3.98 -10.91 -10.87
C PHE A 56 -4.01 -9.92 -9.70
N PHE A 57 -5.15 -9.73 -9.06
CA PHE A 57 -5.29 -8.84 -7.91
C PHE A 57 -6.69 -9.00 -7.29
N ASP A 58 -6.82 -8.59 -6.03
CA ASP A 58 -8.11 -8.32 -5.41
C ASP A 58 -8.34 -6.81 -5.38
N LEU A 59 -9.59 -6.40 -5.48
CA LEU A 59 -10.03 -5.01 -5.36
C LEU A 59 -11.18 -4.91 -4.38
N LEU A 60 -11.03 -4.03 -3.39
CA LEU A 60 -12.09 -3.69 -2.44
C LEU A 60 -12.26 -2.17 -2.35
N PRO A 61 -13.35 -1.60 -2.87
CA PRO A 61 -13.68 -0.20 -2.67
C PRO A 61 -14.29 0.04 -1.28
N ILE A 62 -13.82 1.09 -0.58
CA ILE A 62 -14.35 1.49 0.74
C ILE A 62 -14.66 2.98 0.73
N ASP A 63 -15.87 3.34 1.18
CA ASP A 63 -16.27 4.73 1.40
C ASP A 63 -15.81 5.19 2.79
N VAL A 64 -15.04 6.27 2.85
CA VAL A 64 -14.51 6.84 4.11
C VAL A 64 -15.12 8.18 4.46
N GLY A 65 -16.25 8.52 3.82
CA GLY A 65 -16.99 9.75 4.06
C GLY A 65 -16.46 10.97 3.29
N VAL A 66 -16.72 12.16 3.82
CA VAL A 66 -16.36 13.42 3.17
C VAL A 66 -15.07 13.96 3.78
N ILE A 67 -14.06 14.19 2.94
CA ILE A 67 -12.75 14.70 3.33
C ILE A 67 -12.41 15.92 2.46
N GLY A 68 -12.23 17.09 3.10
CA GLY A 68 -11.92 18.32 2.38
C GLY A 68 -13.02 18.74 1.37
N GLY A 69 -14.28 18.39 1.66
CA GLY A 69 -15.41 18.64 0.77
C GLY A 69 -15.65 17.56 -0.29
N PHE A 70 -14.76 16.59 -0.43
CA PHE A 70 -14.87 15.50 -1.40
C PHE A 70 -15.41 14.22 -0.74
N LYS A 71 -16.40 13.59 -1.36
CA LYS A 71 -16.82 12.23 -1.03
C LYS A 71 -15.66 11.29 -1.42
N THR A 72 -15.05 10.66 -0.42
CA THR A 72 -13.77 9.97 -0.57
C THR A 72 -13.95 8.47 -0.54
N ARG A 73 -13.39 7.81 -1.55
CA ARG A 73 -13.34 6.36 -1.66
C ARG A 73 -11.91 5.86 -1.68
N LEU A 74 -11.59 4.90 -0.84
CA LEU A 74 -10.34 4.16 -0.91
C LEU A 74 -10.55 2.92 -1.78
N GLN A 75 -9.63 2.69 -2.69
CA GLN A 75 -9.57 1.48 -3.52
C GLN A 75 -8.41 0.64 -3.03
N LEU A 76 -8.71 -0.44 -2.29
CA LEU A 76 -7.71 -1.35 -1.76
C LEU A 76 -7.43 -2.44 -2.80
N TYR A 77 -6.17 -2.60 -3.16
CA TYR A 77 -5.71 -3.61 -4.10
C TYR A 77 -4.74 -4.57 -3.42
N THR A 78 -4.74 -5.84 -3.81
CA THR A 78 -3.61 -6.75 -3.55
C THR A 78 -2.80 -6.95 -4.81
N VAL A 79 -1.57 -7.46 -4.65
CA VAL A 79 -0.75 -7.94 -5.77
C VAL A 79 -0.49 -9.44 -5.61
N PRO A 80 -0.29 -10.19 -6.72
CA PRO A 80 0.15 -11.57 -6.63
C PRO A 80 1.50 -11.66 -5.92
N GLY A 81 1.60 -12.57 -4.95
CA GLY A 81 2.79 -12.73 -4.13
C GLY A 81 3.93 -13.49 -4.79
N GLN A 82 3.67 -14.19 -5.89
CA GLN A 82 4.67 -15.01 -6.58
C GLN A 82 5.54 -14.17 -7.52
N VAL A 83 6.83 -14.53 -7.62
CA VAL A 83 7.86 -13.80 -8.39
C VAL A 83 7.52 -13.71 -9.88
N PHE A 84 6.86 -14.72 -10.43
CA PHE A 84 6.52 -14.79 -11.86
C PHE A 84 5.56 -13.69 -12.35
N TYR A 85 4.82 -13.05 -11.45
CA TYR A 85 3.82 -12.03 -11.80
C TYR A 85 4.34 -10.59 -11.65
N ASN A 86 5.63 -10.36 -11.90
CA ASN A 86 6.23 -9.04 -11.72
C ASN A 86 5.57 -7.96 -12.61
N THR A 87 5.20 -8.31 -13.84
CA THR A 87 4.47 -7.41 -14.75
C THR A 87 3.12 -6.99 -14.16
N THR A 88 2.37 -7.93 -13.59
CA THR A 88 1.08 -7.64 -12.93
C THR A 88 1.29 -6.73 -11.70
N ARG A 89 2.33 -6.99 -10.89
CA ARG A 89 2.67 -6.13 -9.74
C ARG A 89 2.91 -4.69 -10.18
N LYS A 90 3.69 -4.47 -11.26
CA LYS A 90 3.94 -3.13 -11.82
C LYS A 90 2.66 -2.46 -12.32
N LEU A 91 1.78 -3.21 -13.00
CA LEU A 91 0.50 -2.68 -13.46
C LEU A 91 -0.39 -2.25 -12.28
N VAL A 92 -0.45 -3.05 -11.22
CA VAL A 92 -1.21 -2.69 -10.01
C VAL A 92 -0.57 -1.51 -9.27
N LEU A 93 0.75 -1.35 -9.28
CA LEU A 93 1.42 -0.21 -8.65
C LEU A 93 1.24 1.11 -9.42
N LYS A 94 0.89 1.09 -10.70
CA LYS A 94 0.63 2.33 -11.45
C LYS A 94 -0.46 3.16 -10.80
N GLY A 95 -0.13 4.41 -10.50
CA GLY A 95 -1.04 5.35 -9.87
C GLY A 95 -1.34 5.06 -8.40
N VAL A 96 -0.49 4.29 -7.70
CA VAL A 96 -0.60 4.04 -6.26
C VAL A 96 -0.45 5.34 -5.47
N ASP A 97 -1.24 5.50 -4.42
CA ASP A 97 -1.24 6.66 -3.53
C ASP A 97 -0.79 6.30 -2.11
N GLY A 98 -0.85 5.02 -1.75
CA GLY A 98 -0.36 4.51 -0.48
C GLY A 98 -0.09 3.00 -0.54
N ILE A 99 0.84 2.52 0.25
CA ILE A 99 1.27 1.11 0.24
C ILE A 99 1.24 0.55 1.65
N VAL A 100 0.68 -0.65 1.78
CA VAL A 100 0.84 -1.51 2.95
C VAL A 100 1.76 -2.65 2.55
N PHE A 101 2.97 -2.71 3.11
CA PHE A 101 3.83 -3.86 2.94
C PHE A 101 3.53 -4.88 4.03
N VAL A 102 2.94 -6.00 3.64
CA VAL A 102 2.58 -7.11 4.53
C VAL A 102 3.74 -8.09 4.60
N ALA A 103 4.46 -8.10 5.72
CA ALA A 103 5.50 -9.05 6.02
C ALA A 103 4.92 -10.26 6.78
N ASP A 104 5.37 -11.43 6.43
CA ASP A 104 5.05 -12.67 7.16
C ASP A 104 6.02 -12.81 8.35
N SER A 105 5.51 -12.85 9.57
CA SER A 105 6.34 -12.92 10.77
C SER A 105 7.02 -14.28 11.00
N GLN A 106 6.70 -15.31 10.24
CA GLN A 106 7.32 -16.65 10.41
C GLN A 106 8.83 -16.58 10.15
N ARG A 107 9.64 -17.24 10.96
CA ARG A 107 11.12 -17.24 10.83
C ARG A 107 11.64 -17.60 9.44
N PRO A 108 11.12 -18.63 8.74
CA PRO A 108 11.57 -18.97 7.39
C PRO A 108 11.26 -17.89 6.34
N MET A 109 10.40 -16.91 6.68
CA MET A 109 9.94 -15.89 5.73
C MET A 109 10.78 -14.61 5.77
N LEU A 110 11.87 -14.56 6.55
CA LEU A 110 12.72 -13.36 6.63
C LEU A 110 13.30 -12.98 5.27
N GLU A 111 13.94 -13.92 4.58
CA GLU A 111 14.51 -13.64 3.25
C GLU A 111 13.46 -13.40 2.17
N PRO A 112 12.34 -14.16 2.07
CA PRO A 112 11.22 -13.80 1.20
C PRO A 112 10.64 -12.40 1.45
N ASN A 113 10.55 -11.95 2.72
CA ASN A 113 10.12 -10.59 3.04
C ASN A 113 11.09 -9.54 2.48
N LYS A 114 12.41 -9.71 2.72
CA LYS A 114 13.45 -8.81 2.21
C LYS A 114 13.46 -8.75 0.68
N GLU A 115 13.37 -9.89 0.02
CA GLU A 115 13.31 -9.98 -1.44
C GLU A 115 12.08 -9.27 -2.00
N SER A 116 10.91 -9.51 -1.41
CA SER A 116 9.67 -8.86 -1.81
C SER A 116 9.70 -7.35 -1.58
N PHE A 117 10.33 -6.89 -0.48
CA PHE A 117 10.47 -5.47 -0.19
C PHE A 117 11.44 -4.77 -1.14
N ARG A 118 12.55 -5.44 -1.50
CA ARG A 118 13.46 -4.97 -2.55
C ARG A 118 12.75 -4.87 -3.90
N ASN A 119 12.01 -5.92 -4.28
CA ASN A 119 11.23 -5.94 -5.53
C ASN A 119 10.17 -4.82 -5.58
N LEU A 120 9.53 -4.49 -4.46
CA LEU A 120 8.65 -3.33 -4.38
C LEU A 120 9.39 -2.04 -4.76
N ARG A 121 10.57 -1.80 -4.19
CA ARG A 121 11.38 -0.60 -4.47
C ARG A 121 11.80 -0.54 -5.93
N GLU A 122 12.26 -1.65 -6.49
CA GLU A 122 12.64 -1.78 -7.89
C GLU A 122 11.46 -1.46 -8.82
N ASN A 123 10.30 -2.06 -8.57
CA ASN A 123 9.10 -1.85 -9.36
C ASN A 123 8.60 -0.39 -9.29
N LEU A 124 8.68 0.26 -8.14
CA LEU A 124 8.34 1.67 -8.00
C LEU A 124 9.30 2.56 -8.78
N ALA A 125 10.61 2.31 -8.68
CA ALA A 125 11.62 3.05 -9.43
C ALA A 125 11.41 2.92 -10.95
N GLU A 126 11.13 1.71 -11.45
CA GLU A 126 10.87 1.45 -12.88
C GLU A 126 9.62 2.17 -13.40
N ILE A 127 8.61 2.41 -12.57
CA ILE A 127 7.42 3.19 -12.97
C ILE A 127 7.55 4.68 -12.66
N GLY A 128 8.76 5.14 -12.29
CA GLY A 128 9.06 6.55 -12.03
C GLY A 128 8.46 7.09 -10.72
N GLN A 129 8.24 6.23 -9.71
CA GLN A 129 7.76 6.61 -8.39
C GLN A 129 8.92 6.56 -7.38
N ASP A 130 9.05 7.61 -6.57
CA ASP A 130 9.99 7.62 -5.45
C ASP A 130 9.33 7.00 -4.21
N VAL A 131 9.95 5.92 -3.72
CA VAL A 131 9.49 5.24 -2.48
C VAL A 131 9.48 6.20 -1.28
N GLY A 132 10.44 7.15 -1.22
CA GLY A 132 10.53 8.13 -0.13
C GLY A 132 9.40 9.15 -0.12
N GLU A 133 8.67 9.31 -1.22
CA GLU A 133 7.56 10.26 -1.34
C GLU A 133 6.18 9.59 -1.20
N LEU A 134 6.14 8.27 -1.25
CA LEU A 134 4.89 7.52 -1.13
C LEU A 134 4.58 7.18 0.33
N PRO A 135 3.35 7.41 0.78
CA PRO A 135 2.86 6.83 2.03
C PRO A 135 3.06 5.32 2.04
N LEU A 136 3.88 4.83 2.97
CA LEU A 136 4.20 3.42 3.14
C LEU A 136 4.14 3.07 4.62
N VAL A 137 3.45 1.98 4.95
CA VAL A 137 3.48 1.38 6.28
C VAL A 137 3.84 -0.10 6.17
N LEU A 138 4.44 -0.64 7.23
CA LEU A 138 4.71 -2.06 7.37
C LEU A 138 3.60 -2.71 8.19
N GLN A 139 3.16 -3.90 7.79
CA GLN A 139 2.32 -4.76 8.60
C GLN A 139 3.07 -6.05 8.88
N TYR A 140 3.38 -6.32 10.15
CA TYR A 140 3.96 -7.59 10.58
C TYR A 140 2.83 -8.56 10.89
N ASN A 141 2.45 -9.35 9.90
CA ASN A 141 1.30 -10.25 9.95
C ASN A 141 1.67 -11.64 10.50
N LYS A 142 0.65 -12.40 10.88
CA LYS A 142 0.73 -13.74 11.47
C LYS A 142 1.35 -13.75 12.88
N ARG A 143 1.07 -12.67 13.67
CA ARG A 143 1.53 -12.56 15.07
C ARG A 143 0.85 -13.56 16.02
N ASP A 144 -0.17 -14.27 15.55
CA ASP A 144 -0.87 -15.35 16.24
C ASP A 144 -0.08 -16.68 16.27
N LEU A 145 0.97 -16.81 15.46
CA LEU A 145 1.79 -18.02 15.40
C LEU A 145 2.91 -18.00 16.46
N SER A 146 3.38 -19.19 16.85
CA SER A 146 4.37 -19.36 17.93
C SER A 146 5.83 -19.23 17.49
N ASN A 147 6.18 -19.67 16.27
CA ASN A 147 7.56 -19.64 15.76
C ASN A 147 7.78 -18.46 14.81
N ILE A 148 7.81 -17.26 15.38
CA ILE A 148 7.89 -16.01 14.63
C ILE A 148 9.13 -15.20 14.99
N LEU A 149 9.48 -14.28 14.09
CA LEU A 149 10.48 -13.25 14.30
C LEU A 149 9.95 -12.20 15.31
N THR A 150 10.84 -11.66 16.11
CA THR A 150 10.53 -10.50 16.96
C THR A 150 10.28 -9.25 16.11
N VAL A 151 9.67 -8.24 16.69
CA VAL A 151 9.50 -6.93 16.03
C VAL A 151 10.85 -6.31 15.71
N ASP A 152 11.82 -6.46 16.62
CA ASP A 152 13.17 -5.90 16.41
C ASP A 152 13.90 -6.59 15.26
N GLU A 153 13.79 -7.92 15.12
CA GLU A 153 14.35 -8.67 13.99
C GLU A 153 13.72 -8.21 12.65
N LEU A 154 12.41 -7.98 12.63
CA LEU A 154 11.71 -7.48 11.45
C LEU A 154 12.06 -6.02 11.14
N ASN A 155 12.16 -5.15 12.14
CA ASN A 155 12.59 -3.76 11.99
C ASN A 155 14.04 -3.70 11.48
N ALA A 156 14.95 -4.47 12.04
CA ALA A 156 16.34 -4.52 11.56
C ALA A 156 16.43 -4.92 10.08
N ALA A 157 15.53 -5.78 9.60
CA ALA A 157 15.53 -6.26 8.23
C ALA A 157 14.81 -5.34 7.23
N LEU A 158 13.69 -4.73 7.62
CA LEU A 158 12.78 -4.01 6.71
C LEU A 158 12.72 -2.51 6.97
N ASN A 159 13.06 -2.05 8.17
CA ASN A 159 12.97 -0.67 8.62
C ASN A 159 14.19 -0.24 9.46
N PRO A 160 15.44 -0.48 8.99
CA PRO A 160 16.64 -0.26 9.79
C PRO A 160 16.82 1.21 10.20
N GLU A 161 16.25 2.14 9.46
CA GLU A 161 16.31 3.58 9.77
C GLU A 161 15.16 4.03 10.69
N GLY A 162 14.21 3.16 11.03
CA GLY A 162 13.06 3.47 11.89
C GLY A 162 12.09 4.52 11.31
N LYS A 163 12.12 4.75 10.00
CA LYS A 163 11.34 5.83 9.35
C LYS A 163 9.91 5.45 8.97
N LEU A 164 9.61 4.16 8.92
CA LEU A 164 8.30 3.67 8.52
C LEU A 164 7.47 3.30 9.77
N ASP A 165 6.21 3.72 9.77
CA ASP A 165 5.25 3.22 10.75
C ASP A 165 5.03 1.73 10.51
N PHE A 166 4.92 0.96 11.60
CA PHE A 166 4.60 -0.46 11.52
C PHE A 166 3.45 -0.83 12.45
N PHE A 167 2.77 -1.92 12.08
CA PHE A 167 1.63 -2.46 12.82
C PHE A 167 1.79 -3.97 12.95
N GLU A 168 1.66 -4.48 14.17
CA GLU A 168 1.56 -5.91 14.40
C GLU A 168 0.13 -6.38 14.08
N ALA A 169 0.01 -7.50 13.36
CA ALA A 169 -1.28 -8.00 12.92
C ALA A 169 -1.38 -9.52 12.91
N SER A 170 -2.61 -9.98 13.00
CA SER A 170 -3.03 -11.32 12.62
C SER A 170 -4.29 -11.19 11.75
N ALA A 171 -4.11 -11.28 10.44
CA ALA A 171 -5.24 -11.25 9.53
C ALA A 171 -6.19 -12.45 9.73
N ALA A 172 -5.70 -13.57 10.26
CA ALA A 172 -6.51 -14.76 10.54
C ALA A 172 -7.61 -14.48 11.58
N ASN A 173 -7.33 -13.69 12.60
CA ASN A 173 -8.30 -13.31 13.66
C ASN A 173 -8.78 -11.85 13.55
N GLY A 174 -8.15 -11.07 12.66
CA GLY A 174 -8.50 -9.66 12.38
C GLY A 174 -7.84 -8.64 13.29
N THR A 175 -6.93 -9.04 14.19
CA THR A 175 -6.15 -8.13 15.04
C THR A 175 -5.19 -7.29 14.17
N GLY A 176 -5.06 -5.99 14.45
CA GLY A 176 -4.14 -5.09 13.78
C GLY A 176 -4.51 -4.71 12.33
N VAL A 177 -5.54 -5.34 11.74
CA VAL A 177 -5.94 -5.11 10.34
C VAL A 177 -6.50 -3.71 10.13
N PHE A 178 -7.41 -3.26 11.02
CA PHE A 178 -8.00 -1.92 10.93
C PHE A 178 -7.03 -0.83 11.39
N GLU A 179 -6.17 -1.13 12.34
CA GLU A 179 -5.10 -0.23 12.77
C GLU A 179 -4.15 0.07 11.61
N THR A 180 -3.76 -0.96 10.86
CA THR A 180 -2.96 -0.82 9.63
C THR A 180 -3.69 0.01 8.58
N LEU A 181 -4.97 -0.32 8.29
CA LEU A 181 -5.78 0.41 7.33
C LEU A 181 -5.92 1.88 7.73
N LYS A 182 -6.19 2.16 9.01
CA LYS A 182 -6.29 3.53 9.54
C LYS A 182 -4.97 4.29 9.41
N GLY A 183 -3.84 3.65 9.71
CA GLY A 183 -2.51 4.22 9.59
C GLY A 183 -2.22 4.65 8.15
N ILE A 184 -2.30 3.73 7.19
CA ILE A 184 -2.04 4.05 5.79
C ILE A 184 -3.05 5.05 5.21
N SER A 185 -4.32 4.95 5.57
CA SER A 185 -5.35 5.89 5.11
C SER A 185 -5.03 7.32 5.58
N LYS A 186 -4.63 7.49 6.84
CA LYS A 186 -4.25 8.81 7.39
C LYS A 186 -3.06 9.41 6.65
N LEU A 187 -2.02 8.62 6.39
CA LEU A 187 -0.83 9.08 5.65
C LEU A 187 -1.18 9.44 4.21
N THR A 188 -1.92 8.56 3.52
CA THR A 188 -2.35 8.77 2.13
C THR A 188 -3.19 10.03 2.01
N LEU A 189 -4.20 10.21 2.85
CA LEU A 189 -5.08 11.38 2.81
C LEU A 189 -4.33 12.67 3.17
N ARG A 190 -3.35 12.62 4.07
CA ARG A 190 -2.48 13.77 4.37
C ARG A 190 -1.63 14.16 3.15
N ALA A 191 -0.99 13.19 2.49
CA ALA A 191 -0.22 13.43 1.27
C ALA A 191 -1.08 14.01 0.14
N LEU A 192 -2.33 13.54 0.01
CA LEU A 192 -3.28 14.06 -0.97
C LEU A 192 -3.68 15.51 -0.68
N ARG A 193 -3.98 15.84 0.57
CA ARG A 193 -4.29 17.23 0.97
C ARG A 193 -3.14 18.17 0.67
N SER A 194 -1.90 17.77 0.98
CA SER A 194 -0.71 18.55 0.68
C SER A 194 -0.56 18.83 -0.82
N ARG A 195 -0.86 17.85 -1.67
CA ARG A 195 -0.88 18.02 -3.14
C ARG A 195 -1.98 18.96 -3.62
N MET A 196 -3.15 18.97 -2.96
CA MET A 196 -4.27 19.86 -3.30
C MET A 196 -4.00 21.30 -2.91
N SER A 197 -3.35 21.55 -1.76
CA SER A 197 -3.05 22.90 -1.27
C SER A 197 -1.91 23.60 -2.02
N GLY A 198 -1.33 22.98 -3.06
CA GLY A 198 -0.25 23.58 -3.85
C GLY A 198 1.11 23.60 -3.12
N GLU A 199 1.22 22.99 -1.94
CA GLU A 199 2.48 22.84 -1.21
C GLU A 199 3.38 21.74 -1.80
N ALA A 200 2.87 20.98 -2.78
CA ALA A 200 3.64 19.98 -3.52
C ALA A 200 4.45 20.68 -4.63
N ARG A 201 5.72 20.94 -4.33
CA ARG A 201 6.82 21.27 -5.26
C ARG A 201 6.52 22.38 -6.32
N ARG A 202 7.06 23.56 -6.06
CA ARG A 202 7.58 24.40 -7.14
C ARG A 202 8.64 23.58 -7.89
N PRO A 203 8.54 23.39 -9.23
CA PRO A 203 9.64 22.81 -9.97
C PRO A 203 10.86 23.71 -9.72
N THR A 204 11.97 23.12 -9.31
CA THR A 204 13.28 23.79 -9.34
C THR A 204 13.53 24.13 -10.79
N VAL A 205 13.29 25.40 -11.15
CA VAL A 205 13.68 25.96 -12.43
C VAL A 205 15.22 25.86 -12.43
N PHE A 206 15.77 24.94 -13.18
CA PHE A 206 17.18 24.93 -13.50
C PHE A 206 17.45 26.26 -14.21
N ALA A 207 18.11 27.18 -13.54
CA ALA A 207 18.66 28.38 -14.17
C ALA A 207 19.62 27.90 -15.24
N SER A 208 19.28 28.14 -16.49
CA SER A 208 20.22 28.00 -17.63
C SER A 208 21.47 28.82 -17.32
N PRO A 209 22.69 28.28 -17.54
CA PRO A 209 23.89 29.06 -17.40
C PRO A 209 23.87 30.20 -18.43
N ALA A 210 24.05 31.42 -17.93
CA ALA A 210 24.22 32.60 -18.77
C ALA A 210 25.40 32.41 -19.72
N THR A 211 25.13 32.54 -21.01
CA THR A 211 26.16 32.61 -22.06
C THR A 211 27.04 33.85 -21.78
N PRO A 212 28.37 33.74 -21.71
CA PRO A 212 29.22 34.90 -21.65
C PRO A 212 29.16 35.66 -22.97
N ALA A 213 28.84 36.95 -22.87
CA ALA A 213 28.93 37.88 -23.99
C ALA A 213 30.39 38.06 -24.44
N ALA A 214 30.62 38.05 -25.76
CA ALA A 214 31.86 38.32 -26.40
C ALA A 214 32.27 39.79 -26.34
#